data_5a7ae3a83f16c903f5cfc4af604e935a
#
_entry.id   5a7ae3a83f16c903f5cfc4af604e935a
#
_cell.length_a   1.000
_cell.length_b   1.000
_cell.length_c   1.000
_cell.angle_alpha   90.00
_cell.angle_beta   90.00
_cell.angle_gamma   90.00
#
_symmetry.space_group_name_H-M   'P 1'
#
loop_
_entity.id
_entity.type
_entity.pdbx_description
1 polymer ?
#
loop_
_entity_poly.entity_id
_entity_poly.type
_entity_poly.pdbx_seq_one_letter_code
_entity_poly.pdbx_strand_id
1 'polypeptide(L)'
;VDCIFRAAALAANQARIPLAKMAVAETGMGVVEDKVIKNNYAAEYIYNAYKDTKTCGVVEEDKAFGTKRIAEPIGVIAAVIPTTNPTSTAIFKTLISLKTRNAVLISPHPRAKKSTIAAAKIVLDAAVAAGAPKDIIGWIDVPSLELTNTLMQEADLILATGGPGMVRAAYSSGKPALGVGAGNTPAVIDKTADILLAVNSIVHSKTFDNGMICASEQSVIVDDSIYDQVKAEFIKTGCYVLTLEETEKVRKTILINGALNSKIVGQPAAKIAELAGVTVDPRTKVLIGEVESVDLEEEFAHEKLSPVLAMYHATDFADALNKADQLVQDGGYGHTASLYIDTVHERERLDQFAARMKACRIVVNTPSSHGGIGDLYNFNLAPSLTLGCGSWGGNS
;
A
#
# COMPACT_ATOMS: atom_id res chain seq x y z
N VAL A 1 -12.10 25.37 7.74
CA VAL A 1 -11.54 24.05 7.44
C VAL A 1 -11.98 23.58 6.06
N ASP A 2 -13.28 23.53 5.78
CA ASP A 2 -13.80 22.93 4.55
C ASP A 2 -13.37 23.67 3.27
N CYS A 3 -13.32 25.01 3.30
CA CYS A 3 -12.78 25.81 2.19
C CYS A 3 -11.29 25.50 1.94
N ILE A 4 -10.50 25.36 3.00
CA ILE A 4 -9.07 25.02 2.93
C ILE A 4 -8.90 23.60 2.36
N PHE A 5 -9.62 22.63 2.90
CA PHE A 5 -9.58 21.24 2.47
C PHE A 5 -9.94 21.09 0.98
N ARG A 6 -11.01 21.79 0.55
CA ARG A 6 -11.44 21.82 -0.86
C ARG A 6 -10.39 22.43 -1.78
N ALA A 7 -9.87 23.61 -1.43
CA ALA A 7 -8.87 24.31 -2.25
C ALA A 7 -7.59 23.49 -2.40
N ALA A 8 -7.10 22.91 -1.31
CA ALA A 8 -5.93 22.07 -1.27
C ALA A 8 -6.10 20.80 -2.12
N ALA A 9 -7.24 20.10 -1.99
CA ALA A 9 -7.53 18.90 -2.76
C ALA A 9 -7.63 19.19 -4.27
N LEU A 10 -8.29 20.30 -4.64
CA LEU A 10 -8.43 20.71 -6.04
C LEU A 10 -7.06 21.03 -6.67
N ALA A 11 -6.22 21.78 -5.97
CA ALA A 11 -4.88 22.14 -6.45
C ALA A 11 -3.99 20.88 -6.60
N ALA A 12 -4.03 19.96 -5.63
CA ALA A 12 -3.31 18.69 -5.72
C ALA A 12 -3.79 17.85 -6.92
N ASN A 13 -5.10 17.77 -7.16
CA ASN A 13 -5.65 17.03 -8.29
C ASN A 13 -5.29 17.67 -9.64
N GLN A 14 -5.31 18.99 -9.75
CA GLN A 14 -4.86 19.70 -10.96
C GLN A 14 -3.37 19.41 -11.27
N ALA A 15 -2.55 19.26 -10.26
CA ALA A 15 -1.12 18.95 -10.38
C ALA A 15 -0.81 17.45 -10.50
N ARG A 16 -1.79 16.55 -10.54
CA ARG A 16 -1.57 15.10 -10.52
C ARG A 16 -0.63 14.56 -11.61
N ILE A 17 -0.71 15.14 -12.82
CA ILE A 17 0.13 14.72 -13.97
C ILE A 17 1.58 15.19 -13.81
N PRO A 18 1.89 16.50 -13.62
CA PRO A 18 3.27 16.94 -13.43
C PRO A 18 3.94 16.31 -12.21
N LEU A 19 3.21 16.10 -11.11
CA LEU A 19 3.74 15.42 -9.94
C LEU A 19 4.07 13.96 -10.20
N ALA A 20 3.24 13.22 -10.95
CA ALA A 20 3.52 11.84 -11.36
C ALA A 20 4.78 11.75 -12.22
N LYS A 21 4.91 12.61 -13.23
CA LYS A 21 6.11 12.69 -14.08
C LYS A 21 7.37 12.99 -13.25
N MET A 22 7.28 13.94 -12.32
CA MET A 22 8.39 14.31 -11.44
C MET A 22 8.81 13.14 -10.54
N ALA A 23 7.85 12.41 -9.96
CA ALA A 23 8.12 11.28 -9.09
C ALA A 23 8.85 10.15 -9.84
N VAL A 24 8.40 9.78 -11.04
CA VAL A 24 9.07 8.76 -11.86
C VAL A 24 10.47 9.22 -12.29
N ALA A 25 10.60 10.46 -12.74
CA ALA A 25 11.90 11.00 -13.17
C ALA A 25 12.93 11.08 -12.02
N GLU A 26 12.48 11.40 -10.80
CA GLU A 26 13.37 11.49 -9.63
C GLU A 26 13.76 10.11 -9.07
N THR A 27 12.80 9.18 -9.00
CA THR A 27 13.01 7.89 -8.33
C THR A 27 13.46 6.78 -9.28
N GLY A 28 13.17 6.89 -10.58
CA GLY A 28 13.35 5.81 -11.56
C GLY A 28 12.38 4.64 -11.35
N MET A 29 11.28 4.84 -10.61
CA MET A 29 10.37 3.77 -10.18
C MET A 29 8.95 4.01 -10.69
N GLY A 30 8.28 2.94 -11.13
CA GLY A 30 6.86 2.90 -11.45
C GLY A 30 6.50 3.44 -12.82
N VAL A 31 5.21 3.71 -12.97
CA VAL A 31 4.56 4.10 -14.23
C VAL A 31 3.87 5.46 -14.03
N VAL A 32 4.10 6.41 -14.95
CA VAL A 32 3.55 7.78 -14.84
C VAL A 32 2.03 7.75 -14.77
N GLU A 33 1.39 7.00 -15.67
CA GLU A 33 -0.07 6.90 -15.77
C GLU A 33 -0.70 6.39 -14.46
N ASP A 34 -0.10 5.38 -13.87
CA ASP A 34 -0.58 4.80 -12.60
C ASP A 34 -0.35 5.75 -11.42
N LYS A 35 0.78 6.49 -11.42
CA LYS A 35 1.00 7.53 -10.40
C LYS A 35 0.04 8.71 -10.56
N VAL A 36 -0.44 9.00 -11.77
CA VAL A 36 -1.52 9.98 -11.97
C VAL A 36 -2.79 9.51 -11.29
N ILE A 37 -3.15 8.21 -11.42
CA ILE A 37 -4.29 7.60 -10.73
C ILE A 37 -4.11 7.68 -9.21
N LYS A 38 -2.92 7.34 -8.69
CA LYS A 38 -2.61 7.45 -7.26
C LYS A 38 -2.73 8.87 -6.72
N ASN A 39 -2.25 9.87 -7.46
CA ASN A 39 -2.38 11.27 -7.07
C ASN A 39 -3.84 11.76 -7.10
N ASN A 40 -4.61 11.32 -8.12
CA ASN A 40 -6.04 11.60 -8.18
C ASN A 40 -6.79 10.97 -7.00
N TYR A 41 -6.49 9.72 -6.67
CA TYR A 41 -7.05 9.04 -5.51
C TYR A 41 -6.74 9.80 -4.21
N ALA A 42 -5.48 10.17 -3.98
CA ALA A 42 -5.06 10.88 -2.78
C ALA A 42 -5.68 12.29 -2.65
N ALA A 43 -6.05 12.92 -3.75
CA ALA A 43 -6.66 14.24 -3.78
C ALA A 43 -8.21 14.16 -3.82
N GLU A 44 -8.77 13.63 -4.89
CA GLU A 44 -10.20 13.71 -5.17
C GLU A 44 -11.03 12.68 -4.40
N TYR A 45 -10.59 11.42 -4.36
CA TYR A 45 -11.32 10.38 -3.62
C TYR A 45 -11.30 10.67 -2.11
N ILE A 46 -10.14 11.06 -1.57
CA ILE A 46 -10.01 11.46 -0.17
C ILE A 46 -10.89 12.68 0.14
N TYR A 47 -10.89 13.70 -0.72
CA TYR A 47 -11.76 14.85 -0.55
C TYR A 47 -13.24 14.44 -0.53
N ASN A 48 -13.69 13.66 -1.52
CA ASN A 48 -15.08 13.23 -1.62
C ASN A 48 -15.54 12.36 -0.44
N ALA A 49 -14.66 11.51 0.08
CA ALA A 49 -14.98 10.67 1.23
C ALA A 49 -15.13 11.47 2.53
N TYR A 50 -14.33 12.53 2.72
CA TYR A 50 -14.25 13.22 4.00
C TYR A 50 -14.77 14.66 3.99
N LYS A 51 -15.21 15.23 2.87
CA LYS A 51 -15.68 16.63 2.77
C LYS A 51 -16.80 16.93 3.75
N ASP A 52 -17.72 15.99 3.96
CA ASP A 52 -18.89 16.16 4.83
C ASP A 52 -18.63 15.67 6.28
N THR A 53 -17.45 15.12 6.56
CA THR A 53 -17.07 14.68 7.90
C THR A 53 -16.84 15.88 8.80
N LYS A 54 -17.56 15.94 9.90
CA LYS A 54 -17.42 17.02 10.90
C LYS A 54 -16.16 16.78 11.75
N THR A 55 -15.23 17.73 11.69
CA THR A 55 -13.93 17.65 12.39
C THR A 55 -13.69 18.84 13.32
N CYS A 56 -14.72 19.65 13.59
CA CYS A 56 -14.64 20.81 14.46
C CYS A 56 -15.86 20.90 15.37
N GLY A 57 -15.64 21.31 16.61
CA GLY A 57 -16.69 21.53 17.60
C GLY A 57 -17.37 20.23 18.02
N VAL A 58 -18.64 20.31 18.42
CA VAL A 58 -19.41 19.14 18.85
C VAL A 58 -19.69 18.23 17.65
N VAL A 59 -19.09 17.04 17.60
CA VAL A 59 -19.27 16.06 16.52
C VAL A 59 -20.38 15.06 16.82
N GLU A 60 -20.70 14.85 18.09
CA GLU A 60 -21.77 13.96 18.54
C GLU A 60 -22.36 14.47 19.84
N GLU A 61 -23.67 14.32 20.01
CA GLU A 61 -24.38 14.62 21.25
C GLU A 61 -25.30 13.45 21.58
N ASP A 62 -25.06 12.82 22.72
CA ASP A 62 -25.93 11.81 23.30
C ASP A 62 -26.82 12.46 24.36
N LYS A 63 -28.08 12.66 24.00
CA LYS A 63 -29.06 13.29 24.90
C LYS A 63 -29.53 12.37 26.00
N ALA A 64 -29.45 11.05 25.83
CA ALA A 64 -29.87 10.08 26.82
C ALA A 64 -28.89 10.04 27.99
N PHE A 65 -27.60 10.14 27.71
CA PHE A 65 -26.54 10.19 28.73
C PHE A 65 -26.04 11.61 29.06
N GLY A 66 -26.55 12.64 28.35
CA GLY A 66 -26.15 14.02 28.58
C GLY A 66 -24.68 14.29 28.23
N THR A 67 -24.12 13.56 27.28
CA THR A 67 -22.71 13.67 26.87
C THR A 67 -22.54 14.32 25.51
N LYS A 68 -21.42 15.01 25.28
CA LYS A 68 -21.00 15.57 24.00
C LYS A 68 -19.59 15.15 23.66
N ARG A 69 -19.36 14.76 22.40
CA ARG A 69 -18.03 14.52 21.87
C ARG A 69 -17.59 15.73 21.05
N ILE A 70 -16.47 16.32 21.42
CA ILE A 70 -15.92 17.53 20.79
C ILE A 70 -14.64 17.14 20.05
N ALA A 71 -14.53 17.54 18.78
CA ALA A 71 -13.31 17.33 18.00
C ALA A 71 -12.32 18.46 18.25
N GLU A 72 -11.12 18.10 18.70
CA GLU A 72 -9.99 19.01 18.88
C GLU A 72 -8.78 18.56 18.05
N PRO A 73 -7.94 19.49 17.55
CA PRO A 73 -6.70 19.12 16.89
C PRO A 73 -5.75 18.46 17.87
N ILE A 74 -4.94 17.53 17.37
CA ILE A 74 -3.94 16.87 18.22
C ILE A 74 -2.65 17.70 18.36
N GLY A 75 -2.37 18.57 17.37
CA GLY A 75 -1.20 19.44 17.35
C GLY A 75 -0.38 19.32 16.06
N VAL A 76 0.90 18.97 16.20
CA VAL A 76 1.84 18.81 15.09
C VAL A 76 1.98 17.33 14.73
N ILE A 77 1.76 17.03 13.45
CA ILE A 77 1.89 15.67 12.91
C ILE A 77 3.24 15.50 12.22
N ALA A 78 4.02 14.50 12.61
CA ALA A 78 5.19 14.04 11.87
C ALA A 78 4.76 13.13 10.73
N ALA A 79 4.95 13.53 9.49
CA ALA A 79 4.60 12.75 8.31
C ALA A 79 5.85 12.20 7.61
N VAL A 80 6.16 10.92 7.82
CA VAL A 80 7.25 10.24 7.10
C VAL A 80 6.74 9.70 5.78
N ILE A 81 7.41 10.08 4.67
CA ILE A 81 6.98 9.80 3.31
C ILE A 81 7.92 8.80 2.62
N PRO A 82 7.41 7.73 1.99
CA PRO A 82 8.22 6.71 1.35
C PRO A 82 8.70 7.13 -0.05
N THR A 83 9.70 6.42 -0.58
CA THR A 83 10.18 6.57 -1.96
C THR A 83 9.16 6.09 -3.00
N THR A 84 8.39 5.06 -2.68
CA THR A 84 7.51 4.37 -3.63
C THR A 84 6.30 5.20 -4.05
N ASN A 85 5.75 5.99 -3.13
CA ASN A 85 4.54 6.80 -3.34
C ASN A 85 4.72 8.22 -2.80
N PRO A 86 5.74 8.97 -3.26
CA PRO A 86 6.13 10.21 -2.60
C PRO A 86 5.06 11.30 -2.69
N THR A 87 4.46 11.48 -3.87
CA THR A 87 3.50 12.55 -4.12
C THR A 87 2.12 12.23 -3.55
N SER A 88 1.58 11.05 -3.82
CA SER A 88 0.25 10.65 -3.32
C SER A 88 0.22 10.55 -1.78
N THR A 89 1.28 10.03 -1.16
CA THR A 89 1.34 9.96 0.31
C THR A 89 1.46 11.35 0.94
N ALA A 90 2.24 12.27 0.33
CA ALA A 90 2.32 13.65 0.80
C ALA A 90 0.97 14.36 0.67
N ILE A 91 0.29 14.25 -0.47
CA ILE A 91 -1.06 14.79 -0.68
C ILE A 91 -2.02 14.26 0.38
N PHE A 92 -2.11 12.93 0.54
CA PHE A 92 -3.01 12.30 1.50
C PHE A 92 -2.78 12.82 2.93
N LYS A 93 -1.52 12.73 3.42
CA LYS A 93 -1.20 13.09 4.81
C LYS A 93 -1.43 14.59 5.08
N THR A 94 -1.12 15.46 4.11
CA THR A 94 -1.38 16.90 4.27
C THR A 94 -2.87 17.21 4.26
N LEU A 95 -3.65 16.61 3.39
CA LEU A 95 -5.09 16.82 3.31
C LEU A 95 -5.82 16.40 4.58
N ILE A 96 -5.53 15.20 5.12
CA ILE A 96 -6.19 14.75 6.37
C ILE A 96 -5.74 15.57 7.57
N SER A 97 -4.48 16.05 7.60
CA SER A 97 -4.00 16.94 8.65
C SER A 97 -4.74 18.28 8.61
N LEU A 98 -4.89 18.89 7.44
CA LEU A 98 -5.66 20.12 7.25
C LEU A 98 -7.14 19.93 7.64
N LYS A 99 -7.78 18.83 7.22
CA LYS A 99 -9.19 18.54 7.54
C LYS A 99 -9.41 18.43 9.05
N THR A 100 -8.41 17.94 9.79
CA THR A 100 -8.46 17.79 11.25
C THR A 100 -7.80 18.94 12.01
N ARG A 101 -7.48 20.05 11.37
CA ARG A 101 -6.88 21.28 11.93
C ARG A 101 -5.50 21.07 12.56
N ASN A 102 -4.75 20.11 12.11
CA ASN A 102 -3.40 19.86 12.59
C ASN A 102 -2.35 20.49 11.68
N ALA A 103 -1.25 20.95 12.25
CA ALA A 103 -0.05 21.23 11.49
C ALA A 103 0.66 19.93 11.11
N VAL A 104 1.39 19.94 10.00
CA VAL A 104 2.13 18.75 9.56
C VAL A 104 3.54 19.11 9.12
N LEU A 105 4.52 18.37 9.62
CA LEU A 105 5.91 18.47 9.22
C LEU A 105 6.35 17.18 8.52
N ILE A 106 6.78 17.32 7.28
CA ILE A 106 7.08 16.22 6.38
C ILE A 106 8.56 15.87 6.46
N SER A 107 8.86 14.59 6.69
CA SER A 107 10.16 13.99 6.44
C SER A 107 10.14 13.22 5.12
N PRO A 108 10.66 13.80 4.02
CA PRO A 108 10.71 13.12 2.73
C PRO A 108 11.83 12.08 2.71
N HIS A 109 11.64 11.00 1.97
CA HIS A 109 12.74 10.08 1.69
C HIS A 109 13.81 10.78 0.83
N PRO A 110 15.12 10.65 1.10
CA PRO A 110 16.18 11.36 0.35
C PRO A 110 16.10 11.18 -1.16
N ARG A 111 15.73 9.98 -1.65
CA ARG A 111 15.63 9.64 -3.08
C ARG A 111 14.36 10.15 -3.76
N ALA A 112 13.43 10.77 -3.00
CA ALA A 112 12.16 11.30 -3.51
C ALA A 112 11.85 12.68 -2.91
N LYS A 113 12.89 13.40 -2.49
CA LYS A 113 12.76 14.67 -1.78
C LYS A 113 12.05 15.73 -2.62
N LYS A 114 12.48 15.90 -3.87
CA LYS A 114 11.98 16.98 -4.74
C LYS A 114 10.50 16.80 -5.06
N SER A 115 10.07 15.61 -5.43
CA SER A 115 8.66 15.33 -5.75
C SER A 115 7.77 15.41 -4.52
N THR A 116 8.23 14.93 -3.36
CA THR A 116 7.52 15.06 -2.09
C THR A 116 7.30 16.53 -1.70
N ILE A 117 8.36 17.35 -1.73
CA ILE A 117 8.30 18.76 -1.38
C ILE A 117 7.42 19.53 -2.39
N ALA A 118 7.52 19.22 -3.68
CA ALA A 118 6.67 19.84 -4.69
C ALA A 118 5.16 19.58 -4.42
N ALA A 119 4.80 18.35 -4.07
CA ALA A 119 3.42 18.01 -3.71
C ALA A 119 2.96 18.78 -2.45
N ALA A 120 3.78 18.79 -1.39
CA ALA A 120 3.49 19.50 -0.15
C ALA A 120 3.32 21.00 -0.39
N LYS A 121 4.19 21.60 -1.21
CA LYS A 121 4.14 23.03 -1.53
C LYS A 121 2.87 23.43 -2.27
N ILE A 122 2.42 22.63 -3.24
CA ILE A 122 1.16 22.88 -3.96
C ILE A 122 -0.03 22.90 -2.99
N VAL A 123 -0.06 21.93 -2.06
CA VAL A 123 -1.11 21.86 -1.04
C VAL A 123 -1.03 23.04 -0.09
N LEU A 124 0.18 23.43 0.38
CA LEU A 124 0.39 24.58 1.25
C LEU A 124 -0.07 25.88 0.59
N ASP A 125 0.39 26.16 -0.63
CA ASP A 125 0.08 27.40 -1.35
C ASP A 125 -1.44 27.57 -1.52
N ALA A 126 -2.14 26.49 -1.89
CA ALA A 126 -3.60 26.49 -2.01
C ALA A 126 -4.32 26.64 -0.66
N ALA A 127 -3.82 25.99 0.39
CA ALA A 127 -4.37 26.10 1.74
C ALA A 127 -4.24 27.52 2.29
N VAL A 128 -3.06 28.13 2.13
CA VAL A 128 -2.81 29.53 2.57
C VAL A 128 -3.68 30.51 1.79
N ALA A 129 -3.81 30.35 0.47
CA ALA A 129 -4.71 31.17 -0.35
C ALA A 129 -6.19 31.05 0.09
N ALA A 130 -6.58 29.91 0.67
CA ALA A 130 -7.91 29.69 1.23
C ALA A 130 -8.05 30.08 2.71
N GLY A 131 -7.02 30.70 3.32
CA GLY A 131 -7.05 31.25 4.68
C GLY A 131 -6.40 30.38 5.76
N ALA A 132 -5.62 29.37 5.39
CA ALA A 132 -4.81 28.63 6.36
C ALA A 132 -3.61 29.46 6.85
N PRO A 133 -3.09 29.18 8.06
CA PRO A 133 -1.82 29.75 8.50
C PRO A 133 -0.68 29.40 7.54
N LYS A 134 0.24 30.33 7.32
CA LYS A 134 1.36 30.14 6.37
C LYS A 134 2.31 29.01 6.74
N ASP A 135 2.40 28.67 8.02
CA ASP A 135 3.30 27.67 8.55
C ASP A 135 2.59 26.34 8.90
N ILE A 136 1.37 26.11 8.33
CA ILE A 136 0.57 24.91 8.63
C ILE A 136 1.16 23.61 8.08
N ILE A 137 1.96 23.69 7.01
CA ILE A 137 2.69 22.58 6.41
C ILE A 137 4.16 22.97 6.29
N GLY A 138 5.05 22.14 6.82
CA GLY A 138 6.50 22.29 6.68
C GLY A 138 7.16 20.99 6.22
N TRP A 139 8.44 21.04 5.93
CA TRP A 139 9.24 19.87 5.52
C TRP A 139 10.70 20.01 5.87
N ILE A 140 11.40 18.86 5.93
CA ILE A 140 12.86 18.79 6.10
C ILE A 140 13.52 18.92 4.73
N ASP A 141 14.25 20.00 4.50
CA ASP A 141 14.96 20.26 3.22
C ASP A 141 16.17 19.36 3.01
N VAL A 142 16.85 18.97 4.09
CA VAL A 142 18.00 18.07 4.07
C VAL A 142 17.66 16.85 4.92
N PRO A 143 16.94 15.85 4.33
CA PRO A 143 16.46 14.72 5.09
C PRO A 143 17.62 13.83 5.55
N SER A 144 17.62 13.52 6.84
CA SER A 144 18.50 12.55 7.47
C SER A 144 17.70 11.66 8.44
N LEU A 145 18.29 10.53 8.80
CA LEU A 145 17.68 9.64 9.80
C LEU A 145 17.59 10.33 11.16
N GLU A 146 18.61 11.09 11.53
CA GLU A 146 18.66 11.85 12.77
C GLU A 146 17.52 12.88 12.85
N LEU A 147 17.37 13.73 11.84
CA LEU A 147 16.30 14.72 11.78
C LEU A 147 14.90 14.08 11.75
N THR A 148 14.76 12.93 11.08
CA THR A 148 13.49 12.18 11.08
C THR A 148 13.18 11.66 12.49
N ASN A 149 14.16 11.11 13.19
CA ASN A 149 13.98 10.64 14.57
C ASN A 149 13.65 11.81 15.52
N THR A 150 14.37 12.94 15.42
CA THR A 150 14.06 14.14 16.18
C THR A 150 12.65 14.62 15.93
N LEU A 151 12.23 14.70 14.65
CA LEU A 151 10.86 15.05 14.30
C LEU A 151 9.83 14.12 14.96
N MET A 152 10.06 12.81 14.94
CA MET A 152 9.15 11.84 15.55
C MET A 152 9.09 12.00 17.09
N GLN A 153 10.18 12.38 17.72
CA GLN A 153 10.24 12.61 19.18
C GLN A 153 9.53 13.90 19.61
N GLU A 154 9.56 14.94 18.79
CA GLU A 154 9.00 16.25 19.12
C GLU A 154 7.52 16.41 18.70
N ALA A 155 7.04 15.64 17.72
CA ALA A 155 5.66 15.71 17.24
C ALA A 155 4.63 15.18 18.27
N ASP A 156 3.38 15.57 18.08
CA ASP A 156 2.26 15.09 18.91
C ASP A 156 1.67 13.77 18.39
N LEU A 157 1.77 13.52 17.08
CA LEU A 157 1.34 12.28 16.42
C LEU A 157 2.27 11.97 15.25
N ILE A 158 2.54 10.71 15.03
CA ILE A 158 3.37 10.24 13.90
C ILE A 158 2.50 9.50 12.88
N LEU A 159 2.58 9.91 11.61
CA LEU A 159 2.08 9.18 10.45
C LEU A 159 3.28 8.66 9.66
N ALA A 160 3.76 7.45 9.97
CA ALA A 160 4.94 6.88 9.32
C ALA A 160 4.55 5.89 8.22
N THR A 161 5.05 6.12 6.99
CA THR A 161 5.00 5.14 5.91
C THR A 161 6.41 4.85 5.45
N GLY A 162 6.85 3.60 5.55
CA GLY A 162 8.22 3.23 5.21
C GLY A 162 8.52 1.76 5.48
N GLY A 163 9.76 1.36 5.31
CA GLY A 163 10.19 0.00 5.62
C GLY A 163 10.07 -0.37 7.12
N PRO A 164 10.20 -1.67 7.46
CA PRO A 164 9.99 -2.15 8.84
C PRO A 164 10.82 -1.43 9.90
N GLY A 165 12.05 -1.02 9.57
CA GLY A 165 12.92 -0.25 10.48
C GLY A 165 12.35 1.12 10.84
N MET A 166 11.77 1.83 9.87
CA MET A 166 11.15 3.13 10.08
C MET A 166 9.87 3.03 10.91
N VAL A 167 9.04 2.03 10.64
CA VAL A 167 7.82 1.77 11.44
C VAL A 167 8.17 1.42 12.88
N ARG A 168 9.20 0.59 13.07
CA ARG A 168 9.69 0.27 14.42
C ARG A 168 10.20 1.52 15.15
N ALA A 169 10.94 2.39 14.47
CA ALA A 169 11.41 3.66 15.05
C ALA A 169 10.23 4.56 15.45
N ALA A 170 9.18 4.65 14.63
CA ALA A 170 7.97 5.41 14.93
C ALA A 170 7.27 4.89 16.20
N TYR A 171 7.05 3.59 16.31
CA TYR A 171 6.43 3.00 17.52
C TYR A 171 7.31 3.07 18.76
N SER A 172 8.63 3.11 18.59
CA SER A 172 9.60 3.21 19.71
C SER A 172 9.90 4.65 20.14
N SER A 173 9.31 5.65 19.47
CA SER A 173 9.57 7.07 19.77
C SER A 173 8.97 7.57 21.09
N GLY A 174 8.05 6.80 21.69
CA GLY A 174 7.29 7.23 22.85
C GLY A 174 6.10 8.14 22.55
N LYS A 175 5.81 8.38 21.27
CA LYS A 175 4.68 9.19 20.81
C LYS A 175 3.59 8.31 20.19
N PRO A 176 2.33 8.75 20.17
CA PRO A 176 1.29 8.08 19.38
C PRO A 176 1.73 7.98 17.91
N ALA A 177 1.64 6.79 17.33
CA ALA A 177 2.08 6.55 15.97
C ALA A 177 1.11 5.66 15.21
N LEU A 178 0.87 6.02 13.94
CA LEU A 178 0.19 5.22 12.94
C LEU A 178 1.22 4.82 11.88
N GLY A 179 1.72 3.59 11.98
CA GLY A 179 2.78 3.08 11.10
C GLY A 179 2.21 2.23 9.97
N VAL A 180 2.74 2.43 8.76
CA VAL A 180 2.47 1.60 7.58
C VAL A 180 3.79 1.04 7.09
N GLY A 181 3.99 -0.25 7.22
CA GLY A 181 5.20 -0.96 6.83
C GLY A 181 5.02 -1.82 5.58
N ALA A 182 5.72 -2.92 5.53
CA ALA A 182 5.63 -3.90 4.46
C ALA A 182 4.26 -4.58 4.42
N GLY A 183 3.72 -4.78 3.23
CA GLY A 183 2.55 -5.60 2.98
C GLY A 183 2.96 -6.90 2.31
N ASN A 184 2.64 -8.03 2.92
CA ASN A 184 2.88 -9.35 2.34
C ASN A 184 1.55 -10.04 2.03
N THR A 185 0.79 -9.45 1.12
CA THR A 185 -0.57 -9.87 0.80
C THR A 185 -0.60 -11.24 0.11
N PRO A 186 -1.15 -12.30 0.75
CA PRO A 186 -1.46 -13.54 0.08
C PRO A 186 -2.77 -13.42 -0.68
N ALA A 187 -2.85 -14.06 -1.86
CA ALA A 187 -4.08 -14.27 -2.60
C ALA A 187 -4.40 -15.77 -2.64
N VAL A 188 -5.43 -16.18 -1.94
CA VAL A 188 -5.91 -17.57 -1.99
C VAL A 188 -6.89 -17.72 -3.15
N ILE A 189 -6.68 -18.71 -4.01
CA ILE A 189 -7.60 -19.10 -5.08
C ILE A 189 -8.20 -20.46 -4.71
N ASP A 190 -9.42 -20.42 -4.18
CA ASP A 190 -10.19 -21.61 -3.82
C ASP A 190 -10.65 -22.35 -5.08
N LYS A 191 -10.83 -23.67 -4.98
CA LYS A 191 -11.30 -24.52 -6.10
C LYS A 191 -12.62 -24.08 -6.73
N THR A 192 -13.42 -23.28 -6.02
CA THR A 192 -14.69 -22.75 -6.51
C THR A 192 -14.59 -21.35 -7.13
N ALA A 193 -13.37 -20.79 -7.18
CA ALA A 193 -13.13 -19.47 -7.75
C ALA A 193 -13.39 -19.41 -9.26
N ASP A 194 -13.86 -18.28 -9.74
CA ASP A 194 -13.74 -17.94 -11.15
C ASP A 194 -12.28 -17.66 -11.49
N ILE A 195 -11.63 -18.65 -12.15
CA ILE A 195 -10.20 -18.60 -12.48
C ILE A 195 -9.87 -17.37 -13.35
N LEU A 196 -10.74 -17.06 -14.31
CA LEU A 196 -10.50 -15.92 -15.22
C LEU A 196 -10.54 -14.61 -14.46
N LEU A 197 -11.53 -14.43 -13.59
CA LEU A 197 -11.64 -13.25 -12.71
C LEU A 197 -10.43 -13.16 -11.77
N ALA A 198 -10.06 -14.26 -11.12
CA ALA A 198 -8.95 -14.30 -10.15
C ALA A 198 -7.62 -13.89 -10.81
N VAL A 199 -7.26 -14.56 -11.90
CA VAL A 199 -5.98 -14.31 -12.60
C VAL A 199 -5.92 -12.90 -13.16
N ASN A 200 -6.97 -12.42 -13.83
CA ASN A 200 -6.98 -11.07 -14.37
C ASN A 200 -6.91 -10.01 -13.27
N SER A 201 -7.62 -10.21 -12.15
CA SER A 201 -7.56 -9.31 -11.00
C SER A 201 -6.16 -9.24 -10.39
N ILE A 202 -5.52 -10.39 -10.18
CA ILE A 202 -4.16 -10.48 -9.61
C ILE A 202 -3.14 -9.84 -10.56
N VAL A 203 -3.20 -10.14 -11.86
CA VAL A 203 -2.27 -9.56 -12.85
C VAL A 203 -2.45 -8.04 -12.93
N HIS A 204 -3.69 -7.56 -12.97
CA HIS A 204 -3.99 -6.13 -12.98
C HIS A 204 -3.46 -5.44 -11.72
N SER A 205 -3.72 -6.00 -10.56
CA SER A 205 -3.22 -5.50 -9.29
C SER A 205 -1.68 -5.48 -9.22
N LYS A 206 -1.03 -6.57 -9.67
CA LYS A 206 0.42 -6.74 -9.57
C LYS A 206 1.20 -5.91 -10.58
N THR A 207 0.60 -5.53 -11.70
CA THR A 207 1.23 -4.68 -12.73
C THR A 207 1.01 -3.19 -12.48
N PHE A 208 -0.01 -2.83 -11.70
CA PHE A 208 -0.29 -1.43 -11.39
C PHE A 208 0.90 -0.78 -10.69
N ASP A 209 1.43 0.28 -11.29
CA ASP A 209 2.64 0.99 -10.89
C ASP A 209 3.85 0.05 -10.66
N ASN A 210 3.96 -0.99 -11.49
CA ASN A 210 4.94 -2.07 -11.35
C ASN A 210 4.95 -2.70 -9.94
N GLY A 211 3.78 -2.95 -9.37
CA GLY A 211 3.63 -3.64 -8.09
C GLY A 211 3.99 -2.82 -6.85
N MET A 212 4.07 -1.50 -6.98
CA MET A 212 4.45 -0.61 -5.86
C MET A 212 3.29 -0.16 -4.98
N ILE A 213 2.18 -0.85 -4.95
CA ILE A 213 1.22 -0.71 -3.85
C ILE A 213 1.50 -1.80 -2.83
N CYS A 214 1.70 -1.44 -1.57
CA CYS A 214 1.96 -2.39 -0.48
C CYS A 214 0.80 -3.38 -0.24
N ALA A 215 -0.40 -3.06 -0.70
CA ALA A 215 -1.56 -3.97 -0.70
C ALA A 215 -1.59 -4.92 -1.90
N SER A 216 -0.66 -4.83 -2.87
CA SER A 216 -0.65 -5.76 -4.01
C SER A 216 -0.24 -7.17 -3.59
N GLU A 217 -0.76 -8.15 -4.29
CA GLU A 217 -0.50 -9.55 -4.04
C GLU A 217 1.01 -9.85 -4.13
N GLN A 218 1.55 -10.54 -3.13
CA GLN A 218 2.94 -10.98 -3.11
C GLN A 218 3.05 -12.48 -3.38
N SER A 219 1.99 -13.21 -3.05
CA SER A 219 1.91 -14.67 -3.15
C SER A 219 0.53 -15.07 -3.64
N VAL A 220 0.49 -16.14 -4.43
CA VAL A 220 -0.74 -16.82 -4.89
C VAL A 220 -0.72 -18.24 -4.35
N ILE A 221 -1.76 -18.64 -3.62
CA ILE A 221 -1.91 -19.96 -3.02
C ILE A 221 -3.11 -20.62 -3.69
N VAL A 222 -2.88 -21.69 -4.41
CA VAL A 222 -3.88 -22.28 -5.31
C VAL A 222 -4.23 -23.70 -4.86
N ASP A 223 -5.52 -24.00 -4.78
CA ASP A 223 -6.02 -25.36 -4.55
C ASP A 223 -5.50 -26.30 -5.64
N ASP A 224 -4.93 -27.44 -5.26
CA ASP A 224 -4.29 -28.40 -6.16
C ASP A 224 -5.21 -28.87 -7.29
N SER A 225 -6.52 -28.95 -7.05
CA SER A 225 -7.48 -29.43 -8.05
C SER A 225 -7.63 -28.50 -9.26
N ILE A 226 -7.24 -27.24 -9.13
CA ILE A 226 -7.30 -26.22 -10.20
C ILE A 226 -5.94 -25.61 -10.54
N TYR A 227 -4.86 -26.06 -9.90
CA TYR A 227 -3.53 -25.45 -10.01
C TYR A 227 -3.05 -25.30 -11.45
N ASP A 228 -3.09 -26.37 -12.24
CA ASP A 228 -2.64 -26.34 -13.64
C ASP A 228 -3.49 -25.41 -14.51
N GLN A 229 -4.80 -25.30 -14.22
CA GLN A 229 -5.69 -24.38 -14.92
C GLN A 229 -5.37 -22.93 -14.62
N VAL A 230 -5.12 -22.59 -13.35
CA VAL A 230 -4.71 -21.25 -12.90
C VAL A 230 -3.35 -20.89 -13.50
N LYS A 231 -2.38 -21.80 -13.48
CA LYS A 231 -1.05 -21.62 -14.08
C LYS A 231 -1.16 -21.34 -15.58
N ALA A 232 -1.96 -22.14 -16.30
CA ALA A 232 -2.18 -21.93 -17.73
C ALA A 232 -2.83 -20.57 -18.03
N GLU A 233 -3.76 -20.10 -17.20
CA GLU A 233 -4.40 -18.80 -17.38
C GLU A 233 -3.42 -17.65 -17.07
N PHE A 234 -2.53 -17.77 -16.08
CA PHE A 234 -1.45 -16.80 -15.86
C PHE A 234 -0.54 -16.68 -17.09
N ILE A 235 -0.12 -17.80 -17.69
CA ILE A 235 0.72 -17.81 -18.90
C ILE A 235 -0.03 -17.10 -20.05
N LYS A 236 -1.29 -17.43 -20.28
CA LYS A 236 -2.14 -16.86 -21.31
C LYS A 236 -2.32 -15.33 -21.15
N THR A 237 -2.36 -14.83 -19.91
CA THR A 237 -2.46 -13.39 -19.62
C THR A 237 -1.13 -12.64 -19.75
N GLY A 238 -0.03 -13.31 -20.10
CA GLY A 238 1.28 -12.72 -20.35
C GLY A 238 2.23 -12.76 -19.15
N CYS A 239 1.97 -13.63 -18.17
CA CYS A 239 2.93 -13.93 -17.12
C CYS A 239 3.93 -14.99 -17.58
N TYR A 240 5.12 -14.97 -16.99
CA TYR A 240 6.18 -15.94 -17.24
C TYR A 240 6.42 -16.78 -15.98
N VAL A 241 6.16 -18.07 -16.08
CA VAL A 241 6.46 -19.03 -15.02
C VAL A 241 7.92 -19.46 -15.17
N LEU A 242 8.71 -19.17 -14.15
CA LEU A 242 10.14 -19.45 -14.11
C LEU A 242 10.40 -20.95 -14.05
N THR A 243 11.42 -21.43 -14.74
CA THR A 243 11.96 -22.79 -14.52
C THR A 243 12.65 -22.85 -13.14
N LEU A 244 12.97 -24.03 -12.65
CA LEU A 244 13.67 -24.20 -11.37
C LEU A 244 14.98 -23.42 -11.33
N GLU A 245 15.79 -23.48 -12.41
CA GLU A 245 17.05 -22.75 -12.52
C GLU A 245 16.84 -21.22 -12.53
N GLU A 246 15.82 -20.75 -13.23
CA GLU A 246 15.48 -19.32 -13.30
C GLU A 246 14.92 -18.83 -11.97
N THR A 247 14.14 -19.64 -11.26
CA THR A 247 13.65 -19.35 -9.91
C THR A 247 14.81 -19.11 -8.96
N GLU A 248 15.85 -19.94 -9.00
CA GLU A 248 17.06 -19.73 -8.21
C GLU A 248 17.80 -18.42 -8.53
N LYS A 249 17.84 -18.03 -9.80
CA LYS A 249 18.44 -16.75 -10.23
C LYS A 249 17.64 -15.56 -9.75
N VAL A 250 16.31 -15.62 -9.89
CA VAL A 250 15.41 -14.54 -9.43
C VAL A 250 15.40 -14.47 -7.90
N ARG A 251 15.38 -15.62 -7.19
CA ARG A 251 15.48 -15.69 -5.72
C ARG A 251 16.65 -14.85 -5.20
N LYS A 252 17.84 -15.03 -5.74
CA LYS A 252 19.05 -14.28 -5.37
C LYS A 252 18.99 -12.80 -5.71
N THR A 253 18.00 -12.39 -6.50
CA THR A 253 17.82 -10.99 -6.92
C THR A 253 16.79 -10.26 -6.04
N ILE A 254 15.89 -10.98 -5.36
CA ILE A 254 14.83 -10.39 -4.52
C ILE A 254 15.42 -9.70 -3.31
N LEU A 255 16.28 -10.39 -2.56
CA LEU A 255 16.92 -9.85 -1.37
C LEU A 255 18.42 -9.68 -1.58
N ILE A 256 18.99 -8.63 -1.01
CA ILE A 256 20.44 -8.40 -0.91
C ILE A 256 20.78 -8.18 0.56
N ASN A 257 21.62 -9.04 1.13
CA ASN A 257 21.99 -8.99 2.55
C ASN A 257 20.76 -8.98 3.49
N GLY A 258 19.75 -9.77 3.19
CA GLY A 258 18.51 -9.87 3.98
C GLY A 258 17.54 -8.70 3.84
N ALA A 259 17.81 -7.74 2.96
CA ALA A 259 16.93 -6.60 2.70
C ALA A 259 16.42 -6.60 1.25
N LEU A 260 15.21 -6.08 1.02
CA LEU A 260 14.65 -5.95 -0.32
C LEU A 260 15.59 -5.18 -1.25
N ASN A 261 15.89 -5.80 -2.39
CA ASN A 261 16.76 -5.19 -3.40
C ASN A 261 16.10 -3.95 -4.03
N SER A 262 16.59 -2.78 -3.69
CA SER A 262 16.04 -1.53 -4.20
C SER A 262 16.10 -1.38 -5.73
N LYS A 263 16.88 -2.21 -6.43
CA LYS A 263 17.00 -2.18 -7.90
C LYS A 263 15.83 -2.84 -8.62
N ILE A 264 15.05 -3.70 -7.93
CA ILE A 264 13.85 -4.33 -8.51
C ILE A 264 12.58 -3.56 -8.19
N VAL A 265 12.58 -2.71 -7.16
CA VAL A 265 11.39 -1.98 -6.72
C VAL A 265 10.85 -1.08 -7.82
N GLY A 266 9.60 -1.28 -8.19
CA GLY A 266 8.92 -0.51 -9.22
C GLY A 266 9.46 -0.68 -10.64
N GLN A 267 10.25 -1.73 -10.90
CA GLN A 267 10.76 -2.05 -12.24
C GLN A 267 9.82 -3.01 -12.96
N PRO A 268 9.75 -2.95 -14.29
CA PRO A 268 8.99 -3.93 -15.07
C PRO A 268 9.60 -5.33 -14.99
N ALA A 269 8.77 -6.38 -15.16
CA ALA A 269 9.18 -7.77 -15.05
C ALA A 269 10.41 -8.12 -15.92
N ALA A 270 10.45 -7.63 -17.16
CA ALA A 270 11.57 -7.88 -18.07
C ALA A 270 12.91 -7.30 -17.52
N LYS A 271 12.87 -6.14 -16.84
CA LYS A 271 14.06 -5.55 -16.23
C LYS A 271 14.55 -6.36 -15.03
N ILE A 272 13.62 -6.93 -14.27
CA ILE A 272 13.96 -7.80 -13.13
C ILE A 272 14.58 -9.11 -13.64
N ALA A 273 14.01 -9.70 -14.68
CA ALA A 273 14.56 -10.88 -15.35
C ALA A 273 15.99 -10.61 -15.86
N GLU A 274 16.23 -9.48 -16.54
CA GLU A 274 17.56 -9.06 -16.99
C GLU A 274 18.57 -8.98 -15.82
N LEU A 275 18.16 -8.36 -14.70
CA LEU A 275 19.01 -8.27 -13.49
C LEU A 275 19.33 -9.63 -12.89
N ALA A 276 18.42 -10.60 -13.02
CA ALA A 276 18.60 -11.97 -12.57
C ALA A 276 19.38 -12.84 -13.59
N GLY A 277 19.67 -12.35 -14.79
CA GLY A 277 20.27 -13.12 -15.86
C GLY A 277 19.30 -14.15 -16.47
N VAL A 278 18.02 -13.80 -16.54
CA VAL A 278 16.94 -14.58 -17.16
C VAL A 278 16.42 -13.84 -18.39
N THR A 279 16.20 -14.56 -19.47
CA THR A 279 15.69 -13.98 -20.72
C THR A 279 14.18 -14.25 -20.85
N VAL A 280 13.40 -13.16 -20.97
CA VAL A 280 11.95 -13.22 -21.14
C VAL A 280 11.52 -12.29 -22.28
N ASP A 281 10.27 -12.44 -22.76
CA ASP A 281 9.67 -11.47 -23.71
C ASP A 281 9.61 -10.09 -23.01
N PRO A 282 10.02 -8.99 -23.68
CA PRO A 282 9.92 -7.64 -23.11
C PRO A 282 8.51 -7.23 -22.67
N ARG A 283 7.48 -7.90 -23.19
CA ARG A 283 6.07 -7.68 -22.82
C ARG A 283 5.62 -8.52 -21.62
N THR A 284 6.50 -9.32 -21.00
CA THR A 284 6.19 -10.11 -19.82
C THR A 284 5.66 -9.20 -18.73
N LYS A 285 4.47 -9.53 -18.22
CA LYS A 285 3.77 -8.72 -17.21
C LYS A 285 4.25 -9.02 -15.80
N VAL A 286 4.39 -10.30 -15.45
CA VAL A 286 4.74 -10.76 -14.11
C VAL A 286 5.66 -11.97 -14.22
N LEU A 287 6.67 -12.06 -13.35
CA LEU A 287 7.47 -13.27 -13.16
C LEU A 287 6.85 -14.10 -12.02
N ILE A 288 6.65 -15.38 -12.23
CA ILE A 288 6.07 -16.29 -11.24
C ILE A 288 7.09 -17.38 -10.89
N GLY A 289 7.48 -17.45 -9.61
CA GLY A 289 8.26 -18.53 -9.06
C GLY A 289 7.36 -19.54 -8.36
N GLU A 290 7.41 -20.80 -8.78
CA GLU A 290 6.78 -21.90 -8.05
C GLU A 290 7.69 -22.29 -6.89
N VAL A 291 7.20 -22.15 -5.67
CA VAL A 291 7.95 -22.35 -4.42
C VAL A 291 7.10 -23.09 -3.40
N GLU A 292 7.76 -23.78 -2.46
CA GLU A 292 7.07 -24.65 -1.49
C GLU A 292 6.96 -23.99 -0.10
N SER A 293 8.06 -23.36 0.36
CA SER A 293 8.10 -22.78 1.70
C SER A 293 7.47 -21.39 1.74
N VAL A 294 6.67 -21.15 2.77
CA VAL A 294 6.11 -19.82 3.13
C VAL A 294 6.91 -19.13 4.22
N ASP A 295 8.00 -19.77 4.71
CA ASP A 295 8.86 -19.18 5.74
C ASP A 295 9.68 -18.02 5.18
N LEU A 296 10.03 -17.04 6.02
CA LEU A 296 10.84 -15.89 5.60
C LEU A 296 12.31 -16.25 5.26
N GLU A 297 12.70 -17.51 5.34
CA GLU A 297 13.97 -18.01 4.77
C GLU A 297 13.87 -18.16 3.24
N GLU A 298 12.65 -18.26 2.69
CA GLU A 298 12.37 -18.22 1.27
C GLU A 298 12.19 -16.78 0.79
N GLU A 299 13.05 -16.30 -0.09
CA GLU A 299 13.01 -14.91 -0.57
C GLU A 299 11.72 -14.55 -1.31
N PHE A 300 11.10 -15.52 -1.99
CA PHE A 300 9.80 -15.32 -2.63
C PHE A 300 8.65 -15.14 -1.63
N ALA A 301 8.82 -15.52 -0.36
CA ALA A 301 7.83 -15.29 0.69
C ALA A 301 7.79 -13.84 1.20
N HIS A 302 8.74 -13.00 0.81
CA HIS A 302 8.80 -11.60 1.23
C HIS A 302 7.98 -10.65 0.35
N GLU A 303 7.75 -9.42 0.84
CA GLU A 303 7.30 -8.30 0.02
C GLU A 303 8.35 -7.96 -1.04
N LYS A 304 7.92 -7.82 -2.30
CA LYS A 304 8.81 -7.59 -3.44
C LYS A 304 8.66 -6.21 -4.08
N LEU A 305 7.54 -5.53 -3.87
CA LEU A 305 7.20 -4.21 -4.45
C LEU A 305 7.54 -4.12 -5.96
N SER A 306 7.25 -5.21 -6.67
CA SER A 306 7.62 -5.42 -8.08
C SER A 306 6.73 -6.50 -8.69
N PRO A 307 6.65 -6.63 -10.04
CA PRO A 307 5.84 -7.65 -10.70
C PRO A 307 6.49 -9.06 -10.63
N VAL A 308 6.73 -9.52 -9.41
CA VAL A 308 7.20 -10.87 -9.08
C VAL A 308 6.23 -11.49 -8.07
N LEU A 309 5.74 -12.70 -8.35
CA LEU A 309 4.84 -13.49 -7.50
C LEU A 309 5.48 -14.81 -7.08
N ALA A 310 5.23 -15.21 -5.84
CA ALA A 310 5.34 -16.60 -5.42
C ALA A 310 4.04 -17.35 -5.80
N MET A 311 4.14 -18.60 -6.24
CA MET A 311 2.98 -19.45 -6.48
C MET A 311 3.14 -20.76 -5.69
N TYR A 312 2.16 -21.03 -4.84
CA TYR A 312 2.14 -22.17 -3.92
C TYR A 312 1.01 -23.12 -4.24
N HIS A 313 1.26 -24.39 -4.08
CA HIS A 313 0.24 -25.42 -4.00
C HIS A 313 -0.47 -25.42 -2.66
N ALA A 314 -1.76 -25.76 -2.62
CA ALA A 314 -2.50 -26.06 -1.41
C ALA A 314 -3.33 -27.33 -1.61
N THR A 315 -3.14 -28.31 -0.74
CA THR A 315 -3.83 -29.60 -0.81
C THR A 315 -5.34 -29.48 -0.60
N ASP A 316 -5.73 -28.48 0.17
CA ASP A 316 -7.11 -28.13 0.44
C ASP A 316 -7.23 -26.68 0.96
N PHE A 317 -8.45 -26.25 1.27
CA PHE A 317 -8.69 -24.91 1.80
C PHE A 317 -8.03 -24.68 3.17
N ALA A 318 -7.93 -25.68 4.03
CA ALA A 318 -7.31 -25.54 5.34
C ALA A 318 -5.79 -25.32 5.22
N ASP A 319 -5.14 -26.02 4.29
CA ASP A 319 -3.72 -25.80 3.97
C ASP A 319 -3.50 -24.42 3.35
N ALA A 320 -4.37 -24.00 2.41
CA ALA A 320 -4.31 -22.65 1.84
C ALA A 320 -4.45 -21.57 2.92
N LEU A 321 -5.39 -21.75 3.84
CA LEU A 321 -5.62 -20.83 4.96
C LEU A 321 -4.41 -20.74 5.89
N ASN A 322 -3.75 -21.88 6.20
CA ASN A 322 -2.56 -21.92 7.05
C ASN A 322 -1.39 -21.20 6.39
N LYS A 323 -1.14 -21.45 5.10
CA LYS A 323 -0.09 -20.77 4.33
C LYS A 323 -0.32 -19.28 4.26
N ALA A 324 -1.56 -18.84 3.99
CA ALA A 324 -1.92 -17.43 3.95
C ALA A 324 -1.75 -16.75 5.31
N ASP A 325 -2.18 -17.38 6.40
CA ASP A 325 -2.05 -16.88 7.76
C ASP A 325 -0.58 -16.70 8.16
N GLN A 326 0.27 -17.67 7.84
CA GLN A 326 1.71 -17.59 8.10
C GLN A 326 2.35 -16.43 7.33
N LEU A 327 2.10 -16.29 6.03
CA LEU A 327 2.61 -15.19 5.22
C LEU A 327 2.18 -13.82 5.76
N VAL A 328 0.92 -13.71 6.24
CA VAL A 328 0.43 -12.47 6.87
C VAL A 328 1.13 -12.21 8.19
N GLN A 329 1.23 -13.22 9.06
CA GLN A 329 1.81 -13.03 10.39
C GLN A 329 3.31 -12.71 10.35
N ASP A 330 4.06 -13.35 9.46
CA ASP A 330 5.52 -13.21 9.39
C ASP A 330 5.95 -11.97 8.61
N GLY A 331 5.25 -11.61 7.52
CA GLY A 331 5.70 -10.57 6.60
C GLY A 331 4.76 -9.38 6.38
N GLY A 332 3.46 -9.51 6.72
CA GLY A 332 2.44 -8.51 6.40
C GLY A 332 1.42 -8.26 7.49
N TYR A 333 1.78 -8.50 8.75
CA TYR A 333 0.87 -8.44 9.88
C TYR A 333 0.12 -7.11 9.97
N GLY A 334 -1.21 -7.20 9.98
CA GLY A 334 -2.11 -6.04 10.07
C GLY A 334 -2.38 -5.35 8.73
N HIS A 335 -1.86 -5.82 7.58
CA HIS A 335 -1.99 -5.10 6.30
C HIS A 335 -3.19 -5.60 5.47
N THR A 336 -3.02 -6.51 4.56
CA THR A 336 -4.04 -6.92 3.56
C THR A 336 -3.97 -8.42 3.28
N ALA A 337 -5.12 -9.03 3.03
CA ALA A 337 -5.25 -10.41 2.53
C ALA A 337 -6.33 -10.48 1.45
N SER A 338 -6.22 -11.41 0.50
CA SER A 338 -7.13 -11.56 -0.63
C SER A 338 -7.61 -13.00 -0.79
N LEU A 339 -8.88 -13.16 -1.16
CA LEU A 339 -9.51 -14.47 -1.40
C LEU A 339 -10.35 -14.42 -2.68
N TYR A 340 -10.19 -15.44 -3.52
CA TYR A 340 -11.03 -15.69 -4.70
C TYR A 340 -11.81 -16.98 -4.46
N ILE A 341 -13.15 -16.90 -4.45
CA ILE A 341 -14.06 -17.96 -4.02
C ILE A 341 -15.47 -17.72 -4.54
N ASP A 342 -16.31 -18.77 -4.64
CA ASP A 342 -17.75 -18.61 -4.78
C ASP A 342 -18.34 -18.08 -3.47
N THR A 343 -18.67 -16.79 -3.44
CA THR A 343 -19.21 -16.13 -2.24
C THR A 343 -20.65 -16.51 -1.89
N VAL A 344 -21.35 -17.16 -2.80
CA VAL A 344 -22.75 -17.59 -2.61
C VAL A 344 -22.82 -18.95 -1.94
N HIS A 345 -22.05 -19.91 -2.44
CA HIS A 345 -22.11 -21.30 -2.00
C HIS A 345 -21.07 -21.66 -0.94
N GLU A 346 -19.97 -20.91 -0.82
CA GLU A 346 -18.84 -21.19 0.09
C GLU A 346 -18.74 -20.18 1.25
N ARG A 347 -19.87 -19.78 1.78
CA ARG A 347 -19.96 -18.77 2.85
C ARG A 347 -19.14 -19.14 4.09
N GLU A 348 -19.15 -20.41 4.48
CA GLU A 348 -18.41 -20.89 5.63
C GLU A 348 -16.89 -20.69 5.47
N ARG A 349 -16.33 -21.03 4.30
CA ARG A 349 -14.90 -20.82 4.00
C ARG A 349 -14.54 -19.34 3.98
N LEU A 350 -15.43 -18.50 3.41
CA LEU A 350 -15.25 -17.05 3.41
C LEU A 350 -15.16 -16.52 4.85
N ASP A 351 -16.09 -16.93 5.72
CA ASP A 351 -16.13 -16.51 7.12
C ASP A 351 -14.91 -17.03 7.91
N GLN A 352 -14.44 -18.27 7.64
CA GLN A 352 -13.21 -18.83 8.21
C GLN A 352 -11.97 -18.01 7.80
N PHE A 353 -11.84 -17.67 6.52
CA PHE A 353 -10.77 -16.83 6.03
C PHE A 353 -10.78 -15.45 6.71
N ALA A 354 -11.93 -14.78 6.74
CA ALA A 354 -12.08 -13.47 7.33
C ALA A 354 -11.75 -13.46 8.84
N ALA A 355 -12.15 -14.51 9.57
CA ALA A 355 -11.86 -14.65 10.99
C ALA A 355 -10.37 -14.96 11.30
N ARG A 356 -9.69 -15.65 10.36
CA ARG A 356 -8.30 -16.09 10.57
C ARG A 356 -7.27 -15.02 10.21
N MET A 357 -7.50 -14.26 9.12
CA MET A 357 -6.52 -13.30 8.61
C MET A 357 -6.32 -12.11 9.57
N LYS A 358 -5.08 -11.91 10.01
CA LYS A 358 -4.67 -10.76 10.84
C LYS A 358 -4.35 -9.55 9.95
N ALA A 359 -5.36 -9.10 9.21
CA ALA A 359 -5.27 -8.01 8.24
C ALA A 359 -6.37 -6.97 8.47
N CYS A 360 -6.07 -5.70 8.31
CA CYS A 360 -7.06 -4.62 8.42
C CYS A 360 -7.97 -4.54 7.18
N ARG A 361 -7.50 -5.09 6.05
CA ARG A 361 -8.26 -5.18 4.79
C ARG A 361 -8.26 -6.62 4.30
N ILE A 362 -9.47 -7.18 4.15
CA ILE A 362 -9.70 -8.47 3.51
C ILE A 362 -10.53 -8.20 2.28
N VAL A 363 -9.99 -8.51 1.11
CA VAL A 363 -10.65 -8.26 -0.17
C VAL A 363 -11.02 -9.58 -0.83
N VAL A 364 -12.19 -9.65 -1.44
CA VAL A 364 -12.74 -10.87 -2.03
C VAL A 364 -13.08 -10.62 -3.49
N ASN A 365 -12.64 -11.52 -4.37
CA ASN A 365 -12.92 -11.50 -5.81
C ASN A 365 -12.59 -10.16 -6.48
N THR A 366 -11.47 -9.52 -6.08
CA THR A 366 -11.12 -8.18 -6.55
C THR A 366 -9.62 -7.94 -6.50
N PRO A 367 -9.07 -7.05 -7.36
CA PRO A 367 -7.66 -6.66 -7.32
C PRO A 367 -7.28 -6.08 -5.96
N SER A 368 -6.32 -6.70 -5.25
CA SER A 368 -5.99 -6.32 -3.87
C SER A 368 -5.37 -4.91 -3.77
N SER A 369 -4.55 -4.50 -4.74
CA SER A 369 -3.95 -3.16 -4.74
C SER A 369 -4.99 -2.03 -4.82
N HIS A 370 -6.13 -2.26 -5.43
CA HIS A 370 -7.21 -1.28 -5.57
C HIS A 370 -8.22 -1.37 -4.43
N GLY A 371 -8.66 -2.60 -4.09
CA GLY A 371 -9.61 -2.82 -2.99
C GLY A 371 -9.01 -2.55 -1.62
N GLY A 372 -7.73 -2.87 -1.41
CA GLY A 372 -7.07 -2.69 -0.12
C GLY A 372 -7.00 -1.23 0.34
N ILE A 373 -6.78 -0.27 -0.57
CA ILE A 373 -6.77 1.15 -0.20
C ILE A 373 -8.17 1.76 -0.08
N GLY A 374 -9.21 1.03 -0.50
CA GLY A 374 -10.61 1.44 -0.44
C GLY A 374 -11.04 2.33 -1.60
N ASP A 375 -12.28 2.19 -2.03
CA ASP A 375 -13.02 3.06 -2.97
C ASP A 375 -12.39 3.34 -4.36
N LEU A 376 -11.29 2.69 -4.72
CA LEU A 376 -10.79 2.73 -6.10
C LEU A 376 -11.55 1.76 -7.01
N TYR A 377 -12.30 0.84 -6.42
CA TYR A 377 -13.33 -0.01 -6.97
C TYR A 377 -14.63 0.22 -6.20
N ASN A 378 -15.75 -0.35 -6.63
CA ASN A 378 -17.10 -0.18 -6.04
C ASN A 378 -17.21 -0.74 -4.60
N PHE A 379 -16.30 -0.39 -3.70
CA PHE A 379 -16.33 -0.77 -2.29
C PHE A 379 -16.78 0.38 -1.42
N ASN A 380 -17.55 0.05 -0.39
CA ASN A 380 -17.89 0.99 0.66
C ASN A 380 -16.87 0.90 1.83
N LEU A 381 -15.57 0.84 1.49
CA LEU A 381 -14.49 0.94 2.46
C LEU A 381 -14.00 2.38 2.54
N ALA A 382 -13.73 2.88 3.73
CA ALA A 382 -13.13 4.19 3.91
C ALA A 382 -11.77 4.27 3.19
N PRO A 383 -11.55 5.22 2.27
CA PRO A 383 -10.31 5.32 1.55
C PRO A 383 -9.18 5.74 2.47
N SER A 384 -8.06 5.03 2.43
CA SER A 384 -6.89 5.31 3.26
C SER A 384 -5.59 4.88 2.58
N LEU A 385 -4.54 5.67 2.77
CA LEU A 385 -3.15 5.30 2.50
C LEU A 385 -2.38 5.00 3.80
N THR A 386 -3.10 4.80 4.92
CA THR A 386 -2.55 4.43 6.23
C THR A 386 -3.11 3.07 6.65
N LEU A 387 -2.77 2.02 5.89
CA LEU A 387 -3.16 0.64 6.22
C LEU A 387 -2.30 0.13 7.38
N GLY A 388 -2.89 -0.62 8.29
CA GLY A 388 -2.19 -1.14 9.46
C GLY A 388 -1.02 -2.06 9.09
N CYS A 389 0.09 -1.90 9.81
CA CYS A 389 1.24 -2.78 9.68
C CYS A 389 1.96 -2.89 11.01
N GLY A 390 2.32 -4.10 11.39
CA GLY A 390 2.97 -4.38 12.66
C GLY A 390 2.06 -4.31 13.89
N SER A 391 0.78 -3.93 13.69
CA SER A 391 -0.26 -4.04 14.71
C SER A 391 -1.58 -4.42 14.05
N TRP A 392 -2.21 -5.47 14.54
CA TRP A 392 -3.47 -5.96 13.98
C TRP A 392 -4.62 -4.98 14.25
N GLY A 393 -5.30 -4.57 13.17
CA GLY A 393 -6.50 -3.75 13.24
C GLY A 393 -6.31 -2.31 13.71
N GLY A 394 -5.07 -1.80 13.76
CA GLY A 394 -4.78 -0.54 14.43
C GLY A 394 -4.98 0.73 13.59
N ASN A 395 -4.84 0.68 12.28
CA ASN A 395 -4.49 1.89 11.53
C ASN A 395 -5.33 2.12 10.26
N SER A 396 -6.47 1.54 10.12
CA SER A 396 -7.28 1.78 8.91
C SER A 396 -8.58 2.49 9.18
#